data_ab78d1b2895572f9d376a9c8afbc9ce6
#
_entry.id   ab78d1b2895572f9d376a9c8afbc9ce6
#
_cell.length_a   1.000
_cell.length_b   1.000
_cell.length_c   1.000
_cell.angle_alpha   90.00
_cell.angle_beta   90.00
_cell.angle_gamma   90.00
#
_symmetry.space_group_name_H-M   'P 1'
#
loop_
_entity.id
_entity.type
_entity.pdbx_description
1 polymer ?
#
loop_
_entity_poly.entity_id
_entity_poly.type
_entity_poly.pdbx_seq_one_letter_code
_entity_poly.pdbx_strand_id
1 'polypeptide(L)'
;KKSSWYMMNVSERQKMETINTPYDDTFRTLLQDCPELVVPLINELFGTNYTGREVVVSNENEIFLRNPEGKKEKRVTDSNMTLISLKGISKYYHLECQSTPDGTMEIRMWEYDAQIALRNKEYRDGVLYVKFPDSAVIYLRSNSNTPDELKICVCIGQKELFYEIPILKVKNYTLKEIFEKELWMLIPF
;
A
#
# COMPACT_ATOMS: atom_id res chain seq x y z
N LYS A 1 22.43 23.70 9.18
CA LYS A 1 20.98 24.04 9.08
C LYS A 1 20.21 22.83 9.59
N LYS A 2 19.80 22.86 10.87
CA LYS A 2 18.95 21.84 11.47
C LYS A 2 17.59 21.94 10.83
N SER A 3 17.08 20.83 10.30
CA SER A 3 15.83 20.73 9.56
C SER A 3 14.64 21.13 10.44
N SER A 4 13.83 22.03 9.93
CA SER A 4 12.60 22.59 10.51
C SER A 4 11.47 21.56 10.76
N TRP A 5 11.74 20.28 10.56
CA TRP A 5 10.73 19.20 10.61
C TRP A 5 10.36 18.71 12.03
N TYR A 6 11.11 19.15 13.07
CA TYR A 6 10.89 18.65 14.44
C TYR A 6 9.89 19.46 15.27
N MET A 7 9.25 20.50 14.69
CA MET A 7 8.37 21.42 15.44
C MET A 7 6.95 21.53 14.90
N MET A 8 6.41 20.51 14.26
CA MET A 8 4.96 20.48 14.03
C MET A 8 4.28 20.03 15.32
N ASN A 9 3.44 20.90 15.87
CA ASN A 9 2.65 20.66 17.07
C ASN A 9 1.72 19.45 16.88
N VAL A 10 1.56 18.65 17.93
CA VAL A 10 0.67 17.47 17.98
C VAL A 10 -0.78 17.84 17.55
N SER A 11 -1.23 19.08 17.79
CA SER A 11 -2.55 19.57 17.38
C SER A 11 -2.71 19.78 15.85
N GLU A 12 -1.63 20.03 15.14
CA GLU A 12 -1.66 20.14 13.67
C GLU A 12 -1.64 18.77 12.98
N ARG A 13 -1.05 17.77 13.63
CA ARG A 13 -1.11 16.36 13.16
C ARG A 13 -2.52 15.77 13.29
N GLN A 14 -3.33 16.21 14.25
CA GLN A 14 -4.70 15.72 14.44
C GLN A 14 -5.71 16.27 13.42
N LYS A 15 -5.35 17.28 12.63
CA LYS A 15 -6.23 17.87 11.59
C LYS A 15 -6.06 17.27 10.21
N MET A 16 -5.14 16.35 10.01
CA MET A 16 -5.08 15.56 8.79
C MET A 16 -5.91 14.29 8.94
N GLU A 17 -7.19 14.41 9.21
CA GLU A 17 -8.16 13.41 8.81
C GLU A 17 -7.99 13.26 7.29
N THR A 18 -7.62 12.10 6.84
CA THR A 18 -7.64 11.74 5.42
C THR A 18 -9.06 12.00 4.95
N ILE A 19 -9.26 13.10 4.23
CA ILE A 19 -10.51 13.35 3.54
C ILE A 19 -10.57 12.27 2.46
N ASN A 20 -11.30 11.19 2.73
CA ASN A 20 -11.62 10.19 1.73
C ASN A 20 -12.24 10.94 0.55
N THR A 21 -11.57 10.90 -0.58
CA THR A 21 -12.13 11.48 -1.79
C THR A 21 -13.06 10.46 -2.44
N PRO A 22 -14.02 10.85 -3.28
CA PRO A 22 -14.84 9.92 -4.05
C PRO A 22 -14.00 8.91 -4.88
N TYR A 23 -12.78 9.27 -5.21
CA TYR A 23 -11.85 8.42 -5.97
C TYR A 23 -11.29 7.29 -5.12
N ASP A 24 -10.95 7.55 -3.86
CA ASP A 24 -10.45 6.53 -2.92
C ASP A 24 -11.56 5.49 -2.68
N ASP A 25 -12.81 5.93 -2.52
CA ASP A 25 -13.96 5.05 -2.37
C ASP A 25 -14.22 4.23 -3.65
N THR A 26 -14.05 4.83 -4.84
CA THR A 26 -14.20 4.13 -6.13
C THR A 26 -13.16 3.01 -6.27
N PHE A 27 -11.89 3.28 -5.96
CA PHE A 27 -10.83 2.28 -6.03
C PHE A 27 -11.11 1.10 -5.09
N ARG A 28 -11.52 1.42 -3.87
CA ARG A 28 -11.87 0.41 -2.84
C ARG A 28 -13.07 -0.43 -3.26
N THR A 29 -14.10 0.19 -3.84
CA THR A 29 -15.30 -0.50 -4.35
C THR A 29 -14.93 -1.47 -5.48
N LEU A 30 -14.10 -1.03 -6.44
CA LEU A 30 -13.64 -1.91 -7.52
C LEU A 30 -12.87 -3.13 -6.99
N LEU A 31 -12.01 -2.94 -5.98
CA LEU A 31 -11.31 -4.05 -5.34
C LEU A 31 -12.24 -5.03 -4.62
N GLN A 32 -13.35 -4.56 -4.06
CA GLN A 32 -14.32 -5.40 -3.38
C GLN A 32 -15.22 -6.16 -4.36
N ASP A 33 -15.69 -5.49 -5.39
CA ASP A 33 -16.71 -6.02 -6.31
C ASP A 33 -16.09 -6.80 -7.48
N CYS A 34 -14.87 -6.44 -7.89
CA CYS A 34 -14.18 -7.02 -9.04
C CYS A 34 -12.69 -7.26 -8.70
N PRO A 35 -12.37 -8.11 -7.70
CA PRO A 35 -11.00 -8.28 -7.21
C PRO A 35 -10.03 -8.81 -8.28
N GLU A 36 -10.51 -9.51 -9.31
CA GLU A 36 -9.70 -10.02 -10.40
C GLU A 36 -9.07 -8.90 -11.24
N LEU A 37 -9.68 -7.72 -11.29
CA LEU A 37 -9.16 -6.58 -12.05
C LEU A 37 -7.85 -6.03 -11.47
N VAL A 38 -7.49 -6.41 -10.24
CA VAL A 38 -6.24 -6.00 -9.62
C VAL A 38 -5.03 -6.76 -10.17
N VAL A 39 -5.23 -7.95 -10.77
CA VAL A 39 -4.14 -8.82 -11.19
C VAL A 39 -3.21 -8.17 -12.22
N PRO A 40 -3.71 -7.54 -13.32
CA PRO A 40 -2.85 -6.80 -14.24
C PRO A 40 -2.10 -5.65 -13.58
N LEU A 41 -2.73 -4.97 -12.61
CA LEU A 41 -2.11 -3.89 -11.87
C LEU A 41 -0.97 -4.40 -10.97
N ILE A 42 -1.12 -5.56 -10.32
CA ILE A 42 -0.06 -6.24 -9.58
C ILE A 42 1.09 -6.62 -10.53
N ASN A 43 0.78 -7.15 -11.71
CA ASN A 43 1.80 -7.47 -12.71
C ASN A 43 2.62 -6.23 -13.10
N GLU A 44 1.95 -5.11 -13.35
CA GLU A 44 2.61 -3.85 -13.71
C GLU A 44 3.49 -3.30 -12.58
N LEU A 45 2.98 -3.32 -11.34
CA LEU A 45 3.67 -2.77 -10.18
C LEU A 45 4.89 -3.59 -9.75
N PHE A 46 4.79 -4.91 -9.81
CA PHE A 46 5.80 -5.82 -9.22
C PHE A 46 6.52 -6.68 -10.25
N GLY A 47 6.29 -6.46 -11.55
CA GLY A 47 6.92 -7.24 -12.64
C GLY A 47 6.57 -8.72 -12.57
N THR A 48 5.38 -9.07 -12.07
CA THR A 48 4.90 -10.45 -12.00
C THR A 48 4.20 -10.84 -13.30
N ASN A 49 3.92 -12.14 -13.46
CA ASN A 49 3.29 -12.70 -14.67
C ASN A 49 2.08 -13.57 -14.27
N TYR A 50 1.20 -13.03 -13.46
CA TYR A 50 -0.06 -13.68 -13.12
C TYR A 50 -0.98 -13.69 -14.34
N THR A 51 -1.78 -14.75 -14.47
CA THR A 51 -2.59 -15.02 -15.66
C THR A 51 -4.03 -14.57 -15.54
N GLY A 52 -4.45 -14.04 -14.36
CA GLY A 52 -5.82 -13.73 -14.03
C GLY A 52 -6.65 -14.96 -13.61
N ARG A 53 -6.01 -16.13 -13.47
CA ARG A 53 -6.64 -17.37 -12.94
C ARG A 53 -6.34 -17.60 -11.47
N GLU A 54 -5.54 -16.75 -10.88
CA GLU A 54 -5.20 -16.74 -9.47
C GLU A 54 -6.43 -16.35 -8.65
N VAL A 55 -6.53 -16.91 -7.44
CA VAL A 55 -7.59 -16.51 -6.51
C VAL A 55 -7.13 -15.28 -5.76
N VAL A 56 -7.87 -14.19 -5.88
CA VAL A 56 -7.67 -12.98 -5.10
C VAL A 56 -8.59 -13.01 -3.90
N VAL A 57 -8.02 -12.95 -2.71
CA VAL A 57 -8.74 -12.91 -1.45
C VAL A 57 -8.51 -11.56 -0.79
N SER A 58 -9.58 -10.78 -0.65
CA SER A 58 -9.54 -9.55 0.14
C SER A 58 -9.45 -9.90 1.62
N ASN A 59 -8.46 -9.34 2.31
CA ASN A 59 -8.27 -9.51 3.74
C ASN A 59 -8.93 -8.33 4.50
N GLU A 60 -8.94 -8.42 5.84
CA GLU A 60 -9.42 -7.30 6.66
C GLU A 60 -8.54 -6.05 6.46
N ASN A 61 -9.16 -4.94 6.09
CA ASN A 61 -8.51 -3.65 5.86
C ASN A 61 -8.45 -2.78 7.13
N GLU A 62 -9.15 -3.18 8.21
CA GLU A 62 -9.15 -2.43 9.46
C GLU A 62 -7.89 -2.68 10.26
N ILE A 63 -7.17 -1.62 10.57
CA ILE A 63 -5.95 -1.64 11.37
C ILE A 63 -6.19 -0.80 12.63
N PHE A 64 -5.84 -1.36 13.79
CA PHE A 64 -5.94 -0.69 15.07
C PHE A 64 -4.56 -0.33 15.57
N LEU A 65 -4.23 0.94 15.53
CA LEU A 65 -3.01 1.50 16.09
C LEU A 65 -3.29 2.08 17.48
N ARG A 66 -2.27 2.15 18.32
CA ARG A 66 -2.33 2.95 19.55
C ARG A 66 -1.60 4.24 19.32
N ASN A 67 -2.28 5.35 19.53
CA ASN A 67 -1.65 6.66 19.51
C ASN A 67 -0.71 6.82 20.72
N PRO A 68 0.15 7.86 20.76
CA PRO A 68 1.04 8.13 21.89
C PRO A 68 0.32 8.27 23.24
N GLU A 69 -0.97 8.60 23.23
CA GLU A 69 -1.82 8.69 24.43
C GLU A 69 -2.39 7.32 24.85
N GLY A 70 -2.06 6.24 24.14
CA GLY A 70 -2.52 4.87 24.44
C GLY A 70 -3.95 4.56 23.99
N LYS A 71 -4.65 5.51 23.32
CA LYS A 71 -5.99 5.27 22.76
C LYS A 71 -5.88 4.46 21.48
N LYS A 72 -6.80 3.52 21.32
CA LYS A 72 -6.93 2.78 20.05
C LYS A 72 -7.47 3.71 18.97
N GLU A 73 -6.74 3.83 17.89
CA GLU A 73 -7.14 4.53 16.67
C GLU A 73 -7.39 3.48 15.58
N LYS A 74 -8.59 3.53 14.99
CA LYS A 74 -8.93 2.67 13.86
C LYS A 74 -8.49 3.40 12.59
N ARG A 75 -7.69 2.72 11.78
CA ARG A 75 -7.38 3.15 10.40
C ARG A 75 -7.81 2.06 9.43
N VAL A 76 -8.13 2.46 8.22
CA VAL A 76 -8.55 1.55 7.16
C VAL A 76 -7.57 1.71 6.02
N THR A 77 -6.93 0.60 5.59
CA THR A 77 -6.13 0.57 4.37
C THR A 77 -7.04 0.50 3.15
N ASP A 78 -6.58 0.96 2.00
CA ASP A 78 -7.38 0.87 0.78
C ASP A 78 -7.49 -0.57 0.32
N SER A 79 -6.40 -1.32 0.39
CA SER A 79 -6.43 -2.75 0.09
C SER A 79 -5.40 -3.56 0.87
N ASN A 80 -5.80 -4.70 1.34
CA ASN A 80 -4.95 -5.76 1.86
C ASN A 80 -5.47 -7.07 1.26
N MET A 81 -4.65 -7.77 0.47
CA MET A 81 -5.08 -8.93 -0.26
C MET A 81 -4.06 -10.06 -0.26
N THR A 82 -4.56 -11.26 -0.42
CA THR A 82 -3.76 -12.46 -0.67
C THR A 82 -4.03 -12.95 -2.07
N LEU A 83 -2.99 -13.11 -2.86
CA LEU A 83 -3.06 -13.75 -4.17
C LEU A 83 -2.58 -15.19 -4.05
N ILE A 84 -3.44 -16.13 -4.41
CA ILE A 84 -3.14 -17.56 -4.35
C ILE A 84 -2.91 -18.05 -5.78
N SER A 85 -1.67 -18.42 -6.07
CA SER A 85 -1.30 -18.94 -7.40
C SER A 85 -1.95 -20.29 -7.67
N LEU A 86 -1.96 -20.70 -8.94
CA LEU A 86 -2.46 -22.02 -9.37
C LEU A 86 -1.73 -23.20 -8.71
N LYS A 87 -0.53 -22.95 -8.15
CA LYS A 87 0.25 -23.93 -7.39
C LYS A 87 -0.04 -23.91 -5.88
N GLY A 88 -1.01 -23.11 -5.44
CA GLY A 88 -1.36 -22.96 -4.04
C GLY A 88 -0.39 -22.09 -3.22
N ILE A 89 0.51 -21.37 -3.89
CA ILE A 89 1.44 -20.47 -3.21
C ILE A 89 0.72 -19.14 -2.96
N SER A 90 0.65 -18.74 -1.69
CA SER A 90 0.05 -17.48 -1.27
C SER A 90 1.09 -16.37 -1.21
N LYS A 91 0.76 -15.20 -1.73
CA LYS A 91 1.55 -13.98 -1.64
C LYS A 91 0.66 -12.81 -1.17
N TYR A 92 1.19 -12.00 -0.27
CA TYR A 92 0.46 -10.88 0.32
C TYR A 92 0.79 -9.59 -0.41
N TYR A 93 -0.24 -8.80 -0.70
CA TYR A 93 -0.14 -7.51 -1.37
C TYR A 93 -0.88 -6.43 -0.58
N HIS A 94 -0.29 -5.25 -0.55
CA HIS A 94 -0.91 -4.06 0.02
C HIS A 94 -0.80 -2.91 -0.98
N LEU A 95 -1.94 -2.36 -1.39
CA LEU A 95 -2.00 -1.23 -2.30
C LEU A 95 -2.70 -0.06 -1.60
N GLU A 96 -2.08 1.11 -1.61
CA GLU A 96 -2.68 2.37 -1.17
C GLU A 96 -2.95 3.26 -2.39
N CYS A 97 -4.19 3.71 -2.54
CA CYS A 97 -4.60 4.62 -3.59
C CYS A 97 -4.81 6.01 -2.99
N GLN A 98 -4.12 7.01 -3.53
CA GLN A 98 -4.17 8.37 -3.01
C GLN A 98 -4.44 9.36 -4.13
N SER A 99 -5.32 10.32 -3.84
CA SER A 99 -5.61 11.40 -4.79
C SER A 99 -4.38 12.28 -5.05
N THR A 100 -3.62 12.59 -3.99
CA THR A 100 -2.41 13.44 -4.06
C THR A 100 -1.40 13.03 -2.99
N PRO A 101 -0.08 13.22 -3.23
CA PRO A 101 0.94 13.03 -2.19
C PRO A 101 0.74 13.97 -1.00
N ASP A 102 0.79 13.44 0.21
CA ASP A 102 0.60 14.19 1.47
C ASP A 102 1.86 14.29 2.35
N GLY A 103 2.96 13.64 1.95
CA GLY A 103 4.23 13.65 2.68
C GLY A 103 4.28 12.78 3.94
N THR A 104 3.26 11.95 4.19
CA THR A 104 3.20 11.03 5.34
C THR A 104 3.13 9.55 4.91
N MET A 105 3.20 9.30 3.60
CA MET A 105 2.94 7.98 3.04
C MET A 105 3.95 6.93 3.51
N GLU A 106 5.23 7.27 3.69
CA GLU A 106 6.25 6.33 4.18
C GLU A 106 5.89 5.81 5.57
N ILE A 107 5.39 6.69 6.45
CA ILE A 107 5.00 6.32 7.81
C ILE A 107 3.75 5.42 7.77
N ARG A 108 2.76 5.80 6.95
CA ARG A 108 1.51 5.02 6.80
C ARG A 108 1.79 3.63 6.24
N MET A 109 2.58 3.53 5.18
CA MET A 109 2.96 2.25 4.57
C MET A 109 3.67 1.36 5.58
N TRP A 110 4.65 1.90 6.32
CA TRP A 110 5.34 1.14 7.36
C TRP A 110 4.38 0.63 8.45
N GLU A 111 3.52 1.50 8.97
CA GLU A 111 2.55 1.13 10.02
C GLU A 111 1.60 0.02 9.55
N TYR A 112 1.09 0.12 8.33
CA TYR A 112 0.15 -0.83 7.77
C TYR A 112 0.83 -2.17 7.45
N ASP A 113 1.97 -2.14 6.77
CA ASP A 113 2.70 -3.33 6.40
C ASP A 113 3.21 -4.13 7.61
N ALA A 114 3.65 -3.43 8.66
CA ALA A 114 4.03 -4.08 9.91
C ALA A 114 2.83 -4.80 10.56
N GLN A 115 1.64 -4.22 10.54
CA GLN A 115 0.43 -4.87 11.07
C GLN A 115 -0.01 -6.06 10.21
N ILE A 116 0.04 -5.93 8.88
CA ILE A 116 -0.25 -7.02 7.95
C ILE A 116 0.73 -8.17 8.20
N ALA A 117 2.03 -7.87 8.31
CA ALA A 117 3.07 -8.85 8.57
C ALA A 117 2.89 -9.56 9.91
N LEU A 118 2.47 -8.85 10.96
CA LEU A 118 2.18 -9.44 12.26
C LEU A 118 0.94 -10.33 12.27
N ARG A 119 -0.08 -10.03 11.45
CA ARG A 119 -1.24 -10.92 11.27
C ARG A 119 -0.84 -12.23 10.60
N ASN A 120 0.07 -12.17 9.64
CA ASN A 120 0.54 -13.30 8.83
C ASN A 120 1.81 -13.97 9.39
N LYS A 121 2.11 -13.74 10.67
CA LYS A 121 3.29 -14.33 11.33
C LYS A 121 3.20 -15.85 11.45
N GLU A 122 4.33 -16.50 11.35
CA GLU A 122 4.48 -17.93 11.52
C GLU A 122 5.56 -18.26 12.56
N TYR A 123 5.36 -19.32 13.33
CA TYR A 123 6.39 -19.89 14.19
C TYR A 123 6.89 -21.20 13.59
N ARG A 124 8.21 -21.31 13.39
CA ARG A 124 8.89 -22.53 12.93
C ARG A 124 10.12 -22.74 13.76
N ASP A 125 10.25 -23.90 14.38
CA ASP A 125 11.41 -24.31 15.20
C ASP A 125 11.81 -23.24 16.26
N GLY A 126 10.85 -22.64 16.92
CA GLY A 126 11.06 -21.61 17.93
C GLY A 126 11.41 -20.21 17.37
N VAL A 127 11.43 -20.05 16.06
CA VAL A 127 11.70 -18.76 15.38
C VAL A 127 10.40 -18.14 14.89
N LEU A 128 10.22 -16.85 15.18
CA LEU A 128 9.13 -16.04 14.64
C LEU A 128 9.50 -15.52 13.25
N TYR A 129 8.74 -15.92 12.24
CA TYR A 129 8.82 -15.37 10.88
C TYR A 129 7.75 -14.32 10.69
N VAL A 130 8.16 -13.13 10.31
CA VAL A 130 7.30 -11.98 10.01
C VAL A 130 7.52 -11.63 8.55
N LYS A 131 6.48 -11.83 7.72
CA LYS A 131 6.55 -11.59 6.28
C LYS A 131 5.79 -10.34 5.92
N PHE A 132 6.50 -9.34 5.45
CA PHE A 132 5.91 -8.12 4.92
C PHE A 132 5.20 -8.38 3.58
N PRO A 133 4.11 -7.69 3.28
CA PRO A 133 3.49 -7.76 1.96
C PRO A 133 4.38 -7.09 0.90
N ASP A 134 4.16 -7.41 -0.36
CA ASP A 134 4.61 -6.55 -1.45
C ASP A 134 3.66 -5.36 -1.51
N SER A 135 4.17 -4.17 -1.29
CA SER A 135 3.35 -2.96 -1.14
C SER A 135 3.64 -1.95 -2.22
N ALA A 136 2.61 -1.21 -2.64
CA ALA A 136 2.74 -0.15 -3.62
C ALA A 136 1.76 1.00 -3.33
N VAL A 137 2.10 2.18 -3.84
CA VAL A 137 1.23 3.36 -3.78
C VAL A 137 0.80 3.75 -5.19
N ILE A 138 -0.47 4.10 -5.35
CA ILE A 138 -1.05 4.59 -6.60
C ILE A 138 -1.46 6.03 -6.40
N TYR A 139 -0.81 6.96 -7.11
CA TYR A 139 -1.22 8.36 -7.12
C TYR A 139 -2.08 8.66 -8.34
N LEU A 140 -3.33 9.04 -8.10
CA LEU A 140 -4.27 9.45 -9.14
C LEU A 140 -3.85 10.79 -9.75
N ARG A 141 -3.31 11.69 -8.91
CA ARG A 141 -2.72 12.97 -9.33
C ARG A 141 -1.31 13.06 -8.78
N SER A 142 -0.39 13.46 -9.61
CA SER A 142 1.01 13.61 -9.25
C SER A 142 1.63 14.80 -9.98
N ASN A 143 2.72 15.33 -9.45
CA ASN A 143 3.48 16.43 -10.04
C ASN A 143 4.94 15.99 -10.27
N SER A 144 5.79 16.91 -10.72
CA SER A 144 7.21 16.64 -11.00
C SER A 144 8.02 16.26 -9.76
N ASN A 145 7.54 16.60 -8.56
CA ASN A 145 8.24 16.32 -7.30
C ASN A 145 7.76 15.00 -6.66
N THR A 146 6.72 14.35 -7.21
CA THR A 146 6.27 13.05 -6.73
C THR A 146 7.33 12.01 -7.08
N PRO A 147 7.92 11.31 -6.10
CA PRO A 147 8.95 10.29 -6.35
C PRO A 147 8.40 9.10 -7.14
N ASP A 148 9.28 8.27 -7.67
CA ASP A 148 8.89 7.02 -8.35
C ASP A 148 8.81 5.83 -7.38
N GLU A 149 9.40 5.99 -6.20
CA GLU A 149 9.36 5.01 -5.12
C GLU A 149 9.45 5.69 -3.75
N LEU A 150 8.93 5.06 -2.71
CA LEU A 150 9.20 5.41 -1.32
C LEU A 150 10.33 4.53 -0.79
N LYS A 151 11.19 5.09 0.06
CA LYS A 151 12.30 4.36 0.68
C LYS A 151 12.20 4.44 2.19
N ILE A 152 12.17 3.27 2.83
CA ILE A 152 12.19 3.13 4.27
C ILE A 152 13.44 2.36 4.64
N CYS A 153 14.25 2.89 5.55
CA CYS A 153 15.39 2.19 6.13
C CYS A 153 15.04 1.69 7.53
N VAL A 154 15.11 0.39 7.72
CA VAL A 154 14.90 -0.27 9.02
C VAL A 154 16.25 -0.58 9.64
N CYS A 155 16.56 0.09 10.74
CA CYS A 155 17.81 -0.11 11.47
C CYS A 155 17.60 -1.10 12.62
N ILE A 156 18.29 -2.24 12.59
CA ILE A 156 18.26 -3.25 13.66
C ILE A 156 19.69 -3.45 14.18
N GLY A 157 20.00 -2.83 15.31
CA GLY A 157 21.35 -2.75 15.81
C GLY A 157 22.26 -1.97 14.84
N GLN A 158 23.26 -2.67 14.27
CA GLN A 158 24.16 -2.09 13.26
C GLN A 158 23.79 -2.46 11.82
N LYS A 159 22.68 -3.18 11.62
CA LYS A 159 22.21 -3.59 10.30
C LYS A 159 21.16 -2.61 9.79
N GLU A 160 21.27 -2.28 8.52
CA GLU A 160 20.29 -1.47 7.78
C GLU A 160 19.66 -2.33 6.71
N LEU A 161 18.31 -2.34 6.67
CA LEU A 161 17.52 -3.01 5.67
C LEU A 161 16.68 -1.97 4.95
N PHE A 162 16.88 -1.85 3.64
CA PHE A 162 16.10 -0.96 2.81
C PHE A 162 14.83 -1.65 2.34
N TYR A 163 13.72 -0.95 2.48
CA TYR A 163 12.40 -1.36 2.05
C TYR A 163 11.90 -0.32 1.04
N GLU A 164 11.79 -0.73 -0.21
CA GLU A 164 11.40 0.10 -1.33
C GLU A 164 9.97 -0.22 -1.73
N ILE A 165 9.14 0.82 -1.91
CA ILE A 165 7.73 0.71 -2.24
C ILE A 165 7.53 1.45 -3.56
N PRO A 166 7.20 0.75 -4.66
CA PRO A 166 6.99 1.37 -5.96
C PRO A 166 5.77 2.29 -5.95
N ILE A 167 5.85 3.35 -6.74
CA ILE A 167 4.77 4.32 -6.94
C ILE A 167 4.30 4.27 -8.39
N LEU A 168 3.01 3.98 -8.58
CA LEU A 168 2.35 4.15 -9.87
C LEU A 168 1.72 5.54 -9.94
N LYS A 169 2.01 6.28 -11.00
CA LYS A 169 1.42 7.59 -11.28
C LYS A 169 0.47 7.45 -12.45
N VAL A 170 -0.83 7.54 -12.21
CA VAL A 170 -1.85 7.32 -13.26
C VAL A 170 -1.63 8.23 -14.48
N LYS A 171 -1.22 9.49 -14.25
CA LYS A 171 -0.92 10.44 -15.34
C LYS A 171 0.15 9.99 -16.32
N ASN A 172 0.99 9.02 -15.95
CA ASN A 172 2.05 8.51 -16.83
C ASN A 172 1.53 7.48 -17.84
N TYR A 173 0.26 7.09 -17.75
CA TYR A 173 -0.37 6.13 -18.63
C TYR A 173 -1.32 6.81 -19.60
N THR A 174 -1.15 6.52 -20.88
CA THR A 174 -2.13 6.86 -21.90
C THR A 174 -3.29 5.86 -21.88
N LEU A 175 -4.46 6.24 -22.36
CA LEU A 175 -5.57 5.31 -22.51
C LEU A 175 -5.18 4.06 -23.32
N LYS A 176 -4.36 4.22 -24.36
CA LYS A 176 -3.86 3.11 -25.14
C LYS A 176 -3.06 2.12 -24.30
N GLU A 177 -2.14 2.59 -23.48
CA GLU A 177 -1.34 1.74 -22.57
C GLU A 177 -2.21 1.07 -21.51
N ILE A 178 -3.21 1.76 -20.96
CA ILE A 178 -4.17 1.19 -20.02
C ILE A 178 -4.91 0.00 -20.67
N PHE A 179 -5.35 0.15 -21.93
CA PHE A 179 -6.00 -0.92 -22.67
C PHE A 179 -5.04 -2.06 -23.02
N GLU A 180 -3.84 -1.76 -23.51
CA GLU A 180 -2.85 -2.77 -23.90
C GLU A 180 -2.34 -3.60 -22.72
N LYS A 181 -2.25 -2.98 -21.52
CA LYS A 181 -1.81 -3.62 -20.28
C LYS A 181 -2.96 -4.14 -19.41
N GLU A 182 -4.20 -4.02 -19.89
CA GLU A 182 -5.41 -4.43 -19.16
C GLU A 182 -5.57 -3.78 -17.77
N LEU A 183 -5.06 -2.55 -17.59
CA LEU A 183 -5.11 -1.82 -16.31
C LEU A 183 -6.50 -1.20 -16.06
N TRP A 184 -7.55 -2.04 -16.15
CA TRP A 184 -8.95 -1.61 -16.10
C TRP A 184 -9.30 -0.85 -14.83
N MET A 185 -8.64 -1.15 -13.71
CA MET A 185 -8.82 -0.43 -12.46
C MET A 185 -8.47 1.05 -12.53
N LEU A 186 -7.67 1.48 -13.51
CA LEU A 186 -7.24 2.87 -13.67
C LEU A 186 -8.18 3.70 -14.55
N ILE A 187 -9.14 3.07 -15.26
CA ILE A 187 -10.04 3.77 -16.20
C ILE A 187 -10.87 4.88 -15.54
N PRO A 188 -11.39 4.73 -14.29
CA PRO A 188 -12.20 5.79 -13.69
C PRO A 188 -11.43 7.06 -13.32
N PHE A 189 -10.10 7.05 -13.44
CA PHE A 189 -9.21 8.11 -12.96
C PHE A 189 -8.44 8.76 -14.10
#